data_28df6735601532d964a952944960d670
#
_entry.id   28df6735601532d964a952944960d670
#
_cell.length_a   1.000
_cell.length_b   1.000
_cell.length_c   1.000
_cell.angle_alpha   90.00
_cell.angle_beta   90.00
_cell.angle_gamma   90.00
#
_symmetry.space_group_name_H-M   'P 1'
#
loop_
_entity.id
_entity.type
_entity.pdbx_description
1 polymer ?
#
loop_
_entity_poly.entity_id
_entity_poly.type
_entity_poly.pdbx_seq_one_letter_code
_entity_poly.pdbx_strand_id
1 'polypeptide(L)'
;MVEQTSASKSEGGLKLLFSRPFRKVLVLGVIVAVFQQWCGTNVIFNYAQEIFQSAGYSLGDVLFNIVVTGVANVIFTFVAIYTVERLGRRALMLLGAGGLAGIYLVLGTCYFFQVSGFFMVVLVVLAIACYAMSLGPITWVLLAEIFPNRVRGVAMATCTFALWVGSFTLTYTFPLLNTALGSYGTFWIYSAICVFGFLFF
;
A
#
# COMPACT_ATOMS: atom_id res chain seq x y z
N MET A 1 -30.68 22.31 -12.50
CA MET A 1 -30.40 23.26 -11.38
C MET A 1 -29.48 22.65 -10.30
N VAL A 2 -29.63 21.38 -9.92
CA VAL A 2 -28.75 20.69 -8.94
C VAL A 2 -27.33 20.46 -9.47
N GLU A 3 -27.17 20.12 -10.76
CA GLU A 3 -25.86 19.87 -11.39
C GLU A 3 -24.98 21.13 -11.49
N GLN A 4 -25.55 22.28 -11.82
CA GLN A 4 -24.81 23.54 -11.90
C GLN A 4 -24.31 24.02 -10.54
N THR A 5 -25.09 23.74 -9.48
CA THR A 5 -24.68 24.08 -8.10
C THR A 5 -23.54 23.18 -7.61
N SER A 6 -23.50 21.92 -8.06
CA SER A 6 -22.41 20.97 -7.72
C SER A 6 -21.10 21.30 -8.44
N ALA A 7 -21.15 21.70 -9.71
CA ALA A 7 -19.98 22.08 -10.49
C ALA A 7 -19.33 23.39 -9.94
N SER A 8 -20.14 24.41 -9.63
CA SER A 8 -19.66 25.65 -9.01
C SER A 8 -19.04 25.46 -7.62
N LYS A 9 -19.57 24.53 -6.81
CA LYS A 9 -18.98 24.15 -5.52
C LYS A 9 -17.65 23.43 -5.68
N SER A 10 -17.49 22.61 -6.72
CA SER A 10 -16.27 21.86 -6.98
C SER A 10 -15.13 22.77 -7.48
N GLU A 11 -15.41 23.73 -8.36
CA GLU A 11 -14.41 24.70 -8.83
C GLU A 11 -13.91 25.62 -7.71
N GLY A 12 -14.79 26.08 -6.84
CA GLY A 12 -14.42 26.82 -5.63
C GLY A 12 -13.58 25.99 -4.66
N GLY A 13 -13.88 24.70 -4.54
CA GLY A 13 -13.15 23.75 -3.71
C GLY A 13 -11.72 23.49 -4.22
N LEU A 14 -11.53 23.32 -5.53
CA LEU A 14 -10.22 23.15 -6.15
C LEU A 14 -9.30 24.35 -5.93
N LYS A 15 -9.78 25.56 -6.21
CA LYS A 15 -9.01 26.79 -5.98
C LYS A 15 -8.63 26.95 -4.51
N LEU A 16 -9.54 26.62 -3.61
CA LEU A 16 -9.31 26.67 -2.18
C LEU A 16 -8.27 25.62 -1.74
N LEU A 17 -8.31 24.40 -2.29
CA LEU A 17 -7.38 23.32 -1.97
C LEU A 17 -5.93 23.68 -2.31
N PHE A 18 -5.69 24.36 -3.42
CA PHE A 18 -4.35 24.83 -3.83
C PHE A 18 -3.90 26.12 -3.15
N SER A 19 -4.74 26.72 -2.29
CA SER A 19 -4.37 27.89 -1.50
C SER A 19 -3.29 27.56 -0.45
N ARG A 20 -2.52 28.56 -0.04
CA ARG A 20 -1.40 28.40 0.89
C ARG A 20 -1.70 27.55 2.14
N PRO A 21 -2.85 27.74 2.86
CA PRO A 21 -3.11 26.99 4.09
C PRO A 21 -3.34 25.48 3.85
N PHE A 22 -3.93 25.08 2.71
CA PHE A 22 -4.28 23.69 2.44
C PHE A 22 -3.21 22.93 1.65
N ARG A 23 -2.31 23.63 0.95
CA ARG A 23 -1.29 23.02 0.10
C ARG A 23 -0.36 22.07 0.86
N LYS A 24 0.05 22.41 2.07
CA LYS A 24 0.93 21.52 2.89
C LYS A 24 0.22 20.22 3.25
N VAL A 25 -1.04 20.31 3.66
CA VAL A 25 -1.84 19.15 4.03
C VAL A 25 -2.15 18.28 2.80
N LEU A 26 -2.40 18.92 1.63
CA LEU A 26 -2.58 18.20 0.38
C LEU A 26 -1.33 17.43 -0.03
N VAL A 27 -0.17 18.06 0.01
CA VAL A 27 1.12 17.40 -0.30
C VAL A 27 1.34 16.21 0.63
N LEU A 28 1.09 16.37 1.94
CA LEU A 28 1.17 15.29 2.91
C LEU A 28 0.21 14.14 2.54
N GLY A 29 -1.04 14.46 2.24
CA GLY A 29 -2.03 13.46 1.83
C GLY A 29 -1.64 12.71 0.56
N VAL A 30 -1.12 13.40 -0.45
CA VAL A 30 -0.62 12.78 -1.69
C VAL A 30 0.58 11.87 -1.41
N ILE A 31 1.54 12.31 -0.59
CA ILE A 31 2.70 11.47 -0.20
C ILE A 31 2.23 10.19 0.48
N VAL A 32 1.33 10.29 1.45
CA VAL A 32 0.78 9.12 2.16
C VAL A 32 0.04 8.18 1.20
N ALA A 33 -0.77 8.74 0.28
CA ALA A 33 -1.53 7.96 -0.70
C ALA A 33 -0.61 7.22 -1.68
N VAL A 34 0.43 7.88 -2.19
CA VAL A 34 1.42 7.26 -3.10
C VAL A 34 2.24 6.23 -2.34
N PHE A 35 2.71 6.53 -1.13
CA PHE A 35 3.46 5.60 -0.30
C PHE A 35 2.69 4.30 -0.02
N GLN A 36 1.39 4.40 0.26
CA GLN A 36 0.54 3.23 0.49
C GLN A 36 0.57 2.25 -0.69
N GLN A 37 0.69 2.74 -1.92
CA GLN A 37 0.84 1.88 -3.10
C GLN A 37 2.30 1.38 -3.25
N TRP A 38 3.26 2.27 -3.08
CA TRP A 38 4.68 1.99 -3.28
C TRP A 38 5.31 1.11 -2.20
N CYS A 39 4.60 0.84 -1.10
CA CYS A 39 5.03 -0.19 -0.13
C CYS A 39 5.08 -1.62 -0.72
N GLY A 40 4.66 -1.83 -1.97
CA GLY A 40 4.87 -3.06 -2.73
C GLY A 40 3.81 -4.15 -2.56
N THR A 41 2.84 -4.00 -1.66
CA THR A 41 1.84 -5.05 -1.41
C THR A 41 0.94 -5.31 -2.61
N ASN A 42 0.60 -4.27 -3.39
CA ASN A 42 -0.18 -4.43 -4.62
C ASN A 42 0.53 -5.31 -5.67
N VAL A 43 1.85 -5.32 -5.69
CA VAL A 43 2.62 -6.21 -6.54
C VAL A 43 2.39 -7.68 -6.17
N ILE A 44 2.31 -7.99 -4.88
CA ILE A 44 2.03 -9.36 -4.42
C ILE A 44 0.68 -9.84 -4.95
N PHE A 45 -0.35 -8.99 -4.98
CA PHE A 45 -1.66 -9.36 -5.52
C PHE A 45 -1.67 -9.48 -7.04
N ASN A 46 -1.08 -8.52 -7.75
CA ASN A 46 -1.10 -8.46 -9.20
C ASN A 46 -0.20 -9.51 -9.86
N TYR A 47 0.92 -9.85 -9.22
CA TYR A 47 1.93 -10.78 -9.71
C TYR A 47 2.11 -12.00 -8.80
N ALA A 48 1.06 -12.36 -8.04
CA ALA A 48 1.07 -13.50 -7.12
C ALA A 48 1.52 -14.80 -7.81
N GLN A 49 1.04 -15.03 -9.03
CA GLN A 49 1.40 -16.20 -9.80
C GLN A 49 2.93 -16.26 -10.05
N GLU A 50 3.53 -15.17 -10.52
CA GLU A 50 4.96 -15.10 -10.82
C GLU A 50 5.81 -15.22 -9.55
N ILE A 51 5.37 -14.58 -8.46
CA ILE A 51 6.03 -14.63 -7.16
C ILE A 51 6.04 -16.05 -6.61
N PHE A 52 4.92 -16.77 -6.64
CA PHE A 52 4.86 -18.14 -6.16
C PHE A 52 5.53 -19.15 -7.09
N GLN A 53 5.45 -18.93 -8.41
CA GLN A 53 6.19 -19.78 -9.37
C GLN A 53 7.70 -19.62 -9.21
N SER A 54 8.21 -18.40 -9.01
CA SER A 54 9.65 -18.18 -8.75
C SER A 54 10.10 -18.73 -7.40
N ALA A 55 9.16 -18.95 -6.46
CA ALA A 55 9.40 -19.68 -5.22
C ALA A 55 9.32 -21.23 -5.36
N GLY A 56 9.09 -21.75 -6.58
CA GLY A 56 9.12 -23.17 -6.87
C GLY A 56 7.78 -23.90 -6.73
N TYR A 57 6.64 -23.19 -6.68
CA TYR A 57 5.32 -23.82 -6.57
C TYR A 57 4.73 -24.22 -7.92
N SER A 58 3.99 -25.34 -7.95
CA SER A 58 3.19 -25.76 -9.09
C SER A 58 2.00 -24.84 -9.31
N LEU A 59 1.42 -24.81 -10.53
CA LEU A 59 0.26 -23.96 -10.83
C LEU A 59 -0.94 -24.21 -9.91
N GLY A 60 -1.18 -25.46 -9.51
CA GLY A 60 -2.28 -25.79 -8.58
C GLY A 60 -2.06 -25.20 -7.19
N ASP A 61 -0.85 -25.31 -6.67
CA ASP A 61 -0.46 -24.76 -5.37
C ASP A 61 -0.48 -23.22 -5.38
N VAL A 62 -0.10 -22.62 -6.51
CA VAL A 62 -0.15 -21.15 -6.69
C VAL A 62 -1.57 -20.63 -6.53
N LEU A 63 -2.56 -21.25 -7.18
CA LEU A 63 -3.97 -20.85 -7.05
C LEU A 63 -4.48 -20.97 -5.62
N PHE A 64 -4.11 -22.06 -4.94
CA PHE A 64 -4.45 -22.24 -3.52
C PHE A 64 -3.83 -21.14 -2.65
N ASN A 65 -2.54 -20.82 -2.85
CA ASN A 65 -1.84 -19.77 -2.10
C ASN A 65 -2.43 -18.39 -2.35
N ILE A 66 -2.92 -18.09 -3.57
CA ILE A 66 -3.64 -16.85 -3.87
C ILE A 66 -4.93 -16.75 -3.05
N VAL A 67 -5.69 -17.83 -2.93
CA VAL A 67 -6.90 -17.85 -2.08
C VAL A 67 -6.53 -17.64 -0.62
N VAL A 68 -5.51 -18.31 -0.11
CA VAL A 68 -5.02 -18.15 1.27
C VAL A 68 -4.64 -16.70 1.55
N THR A 69 -3.91 -16.05 0.63
CA THR A 69 -3.53 -14.63 0.78
C THR A 69 -4.74 -13.71 0.75
N GLY A 70 -5.74 -13.99 -0.09
CA GLY A 70 -7.01 -13.25 -0.13
C GLY A 70 -7.81 -13.37 1.17
N VAL A 71 -7.94 -14.57 1.71
CA VAL A 71 -8.61 -14.82 3.00
C VAL A 71 -7.89 -14.12 4.14
N ALA A 72 -6.55 -14.20 4.18
CA ALA A 72 -5.75 -13.47 5.16
C ALA A 72 -5.98 -11.96 5.08
N ASN A 73 -6.01 -11.38 3.86
CA ASN A 73 -6.30 -9.97 3.67
C ASN A 73 -7.64 -9.55 4.30
N VAL A 74 -8.70 -10.32 4.07
CA VAL A 74 -10.03 -10.04 4.63
C VAL A 74 -10.00 -10.13 6.16
N ILE A 75 -9.47 -11.21 6.73
CA ILE A 75 -9.41 -11.41 8.19
C ILE A 75 -8.65 -10.25 8.85
N PHE A 76 -7.46 -9.91 8.37
CA PHE A 76 -6.64 -8.87 8.96
C PHE A 76 -7.18 -7.45 8.73
N THR A 77 -7.99 -7.23 7.69
CA THR A 77 -8.74 -5.98 7.52
C THR A 77 -9.79 -5.81 8.63
N PHE A 78 -10.50 -6.87 9.03
CA PHE A 78 -11.41 -6.82 10.19
C PHE A 78 -10.65 -6.56 11.49
N VAL A 79 -9.49 -7.19 11.67
CA VAL A 79 -8.61 -6.92 12.82
C VAL A 79 -8.19 -5.44 12.85
N ALA A 80 -7.88 -4.83 11.70
CA ALA A 80 -7.53 -3.42 11.60
C ALA A 80 -8.63 -2.50 12.10
N ILE A 81 -9.88 -2.75 11.69
CA ILE A 81 -11.04 -1.95 12.13
C ILE A 81 -11.15 -1.93 13.65
N TYR A 82 -10.92 -3.08 14.28
CA TYR A 82 -10.98 -3.17 15.74
C TYR A 82 -9.76 -2.57 16.46
N THR A 83 -8.60 -2.62 15.81
CA THR A 83 -7.32 -2.23 16.41
C THR A 83 -7.03 -0.74 16.27
N VAL A 84 -7.59 -0.08 15.24
CA VAL A 84 -7.34 1.34 14.95
C VAL A 84 -7.77 2.28 16.09
N GLU A 85 -8.84 1.94 16.78
CA GLU A 85 -9.34 2.72 17.90
C GLU A 85 -8.47 2.59 19.16
N ARG A 86 -7.77 1.45 19.31
CA ARG A 86 -6.94 1.16 20.49
C ARG A 86 -5.50 1.65 20.35
N LEU A 87 -4.85 1.37 19.24
CA LEU A 87 -3.43 1.68 19.01
C LEU A 87 -3.21 3.06 18.39
N GLY A 88 -4.24 3.62 17.76
CA GLY A 88 -4.14 4.91 17.07
C GLY A 88 -3.50 4.78 15.67
N ARG A 89 -3.75 5.82 14.84
CA ARG A 89 -3.38 5.81 13.41
C ARG A 89 -1.87 5.76 13.21
N ARG A 90 -1.11 6.57 13.96
CA ARG A 90 0.36 6.67 13.81
C ARG A 90 1.07 5.36 14.16
N ALA A 91 0.69 4.73 15.28
CA ALA A 91 1.31 3.46 15.69
C ALA A 91 1.08 2.36 14.65
N LEU A 92 -0.14 2.28 14.06
CA LEU A 92 -0.43 1.31 13.02
C LEU A 92 0.32 1.60 11.71
N MET A 93 0.48 2.87 11.31
CA MET A 93 1.29 3.22 10.14
C MET A 93 2.76 2.83 10.33
N LEU A 94 3.34 3.08 11.51
CA LEU A 94 4.70 2.69 11.85
C LEU A 94 4.85 1.16 11.91
N LEU A 95 3.92 0.45 12.54
CA LEU A 95 3.91 -1.03 12.56
C LEU A 95 3.84 -1.61 11.14
N GLY A 96 3.00 -1.02 10.28
CA GLY A 96 2.89 -1.44 8.89
C GLY A 96 4.15 -1.21 8.09
N ALA A 97 4.68 -0.01 8.11
CA ALA A 97 5.90 0.33 7.38
C ALA A 97 7.12 -0.45 7.88
N GLY A 98 7.32 -0.51 9.21
CA GLY A 98 8.44 -1.24 9.81
C GLY A 98 8.31 -2.76 9.64
N GLY A 99 7.10 -3.31 9.82
CA GLY A 99 6.83 -4.73 9.63
C GLY A 99 7.06 -5.15 8.18
N LEU A 100 6.52 -4.40 7.21
CA LEU A 100 6.76 -4.68 5.79
C LEU A 100 8.23 -4.55 5.41
N ALA A 101 8.95 -3.55 5.93
CA ALA A 101 10.38 -3.39 5.69
C ALA A 101 11.16 -4.64 6.12
N GLY A 102 10.90 -5.15 7.33
CA GLY A 102 11.53 -6.38 7.83
C GLY A 102 11.15 -7.62 7.02
N ILE A 103 9.87 -7.79 6.72
CA ILE A 103 9.39 -8.96 5.96
C ILE A 103 9.98 -8.96 4.54
N TYR A 104 10.00 -7.83 3.83
CA TYR A 104 10.57 -7.75 2.48
C TYR A 104 12.08 -7.92 2.46
N LEU A 105 12.77 -7.47 3.51
CA LEU A 105 14.20 -7.74 3.65
C LEU A 105 14.47 -9.25 3.73
N VAL A 106 13.72 -9.95 4.58
CA VAL A 106 13.84 -11.42 4.73
C VAL A 106 13.41 -12.12 3.44
N LEU A 107 12.30 -11.70 2.82
CA LEU A 107 11.79 -12.28 1.58
C LEU A 107 12.81 -12.14 0.44
N GLY A 108 13.39 -10.95 0.25
CA GLY A 108 14.45 -10.72 -0.73
C GLY A 108 15.69 -11.58 -0.45
N THR A 109 16.07 -11.73 0.81
CA THR A 109 17.19 -12.60 1.22
C THR A 109 16.90 -14.07 0.93
N CYS A 110 15.67 -14.55 1.16
CA CYS A 110 15.26 -15.90 0.80
C CYS A 110 15.34 -16.14 -0.71
N TYR A 111 14.91 -15.18 -1.55
CA TYR A 111 15.08 -15.28 -3.00
C TYR A 111 16.56 -15.29 -3.42
N PHE A 112 17.41 -14.51 -2.76
CA PHE A 112 18.84 -14.50 -3.05
C PHE A 112 19.51 -15.85 -2.77
N PHE A 113 19.15 -16.52 -1.66
CA PHE A 113 19.64 -17.86 -1.30
C PHE A 113 18.86 -19.00 -1.95
N GLN A 114 17.92 -18.69 -2.85
CA GLN A 114 17.05 -19.67 -3.53
C GLN A 114 16.30 -20.59 -2.56
N VAL A 115 15.92 -20.06 -1.40
CA VAL A 115 15.07 -20.78 -0.44
C VAL A 115 13.69 -20.90 -1.04
N SER A 116 13.19 -22.12 -1.17
CA SER A 116 11.85 -22.44 -1.70
C SER A 116 11.01 -23.14 -0.65
N GLY A 117 9.71 -23.23 -0.91
CA GLY A 117 8.80 -24.01 -0.07
C GLY A 117 7.93 -23.16 0.87
N PHE A 118 7.29 -23.81 1.84
CA PHE A 118 6.26 -23.26 2.70
C PHE A 118 6.66 -21.95 3.42
N PHE A 119 7.93 -21.78 3.74
CA PHE A 119 8.43 -20.57 4.42
C PHE A 119 8.19 -19.29 3.58
N MET A 120 8.33 -19.38 2.26
CA MET A 120 8.06 -18.26 1.35
C MET A 120 6.58 -17.83 1.38
N VAL A 121 5.67 -18.82 1.39
CA VAL A 121 4.23 -18.54 1.52
C VAL A 121 3.92 -17.83 2.82
N VAL A 122 4.50 -18.32 3.93
CA VAL A 122 4.31 -17.69 5.25
C VAL A 122 4.76 -16.23 5.23
N LEU A 123 5.90 -15.90 4.64
CA LEU A 123 6.39 -14.52 4.52
C LEU A 123 5.45 -13.65 3.67
N VAL A 124 4.96 -14.17 2.55
CA VAL A 124 4.01 -13.46 1.68
C VAL A 124 2.69 -13.20 2.41
N VAL A 125 2.13 -14.21 3.07
CA VAL A 125 0.90 -14.08 3.87
C VAL A 125 1.10 -13.09 5.01
N LEU A 126 2.26 -13.12 5.67
CA LEU A 126 2.60 -12.20 6.75
C LEU A 126 2.72 -10.75 6.24
N ALA A 127 3.29 -10.54 5.05
CA ALA A 127 3.34 -9.21 4.42
C ALA A 127 1.93 -8.67 4.14
N ILE A 128 1.05 -9.51 3.58
CA ILE A 128 -0.35 -9.13 3.31
C ILE A 128 -1.09 -8.85 4.61
N ALA A 129 -0.93 -9.70 5.64
CA ALA A 129 -1.53 -9.50 6.94
C ALA A 129 -1.08 -8.19 7.59
N CYS A 130 0.22 -7.90 7.56
CA CYS A 130 0.81 -6.68 8.08
C CYS A 130 0.23 -5.44 7.37
N TYR A 131 0.14 -5.46 6.05
CA TYR A 131 -0.45 -4.39 5.24
C TYR A 131 -1.95 -4.21 5.52
N ALA A 132 -2.72 -5.31 5.50
CA ALA A 132 -4.17 -5.30 5.69
C ALA A 132 -4.57 -4.81 7.09
N MET A 133 -3.72 -5.08 8.10
CA MET A 133 -3.94 -4.62 9.46
C MET A 133 -3.53 -3.16 9.67
N SER A 134 -2.78 -2.56 8.76
CA SER A 134 -2.16 -1.24 8.96
C SER A 134 -2.37 -0.30 7.78
N LEU A 135 -1.43 -0.24 6.85
CA LEU A 135 -1.38 0.76 5.76
C LEU A 135 -2.62 0.73 4.86
N GLY A 136 -3.21 -0.44 4.61
CA GLY A 136 -4.40 -0.58 3.76
C GLY A 136 -5.56 0.31 4.20
N PRO A 137 -6.21 0.00 5.32
CA PRO A 137 -7.36 0.76 5.81
C PRO A 137 -6.99 2.10 6.43
N ILE A 138 -5.85 2.19 7.16
CA ILE A 138 -5.49 3.39 7.93
C ILE A 138 -5.19 4.58 7.02
N THR A 139 -4.62 4.39 5.86
CA THR A 139 -4.41 5.47 4.89
C THR A 139 -5.71 6.18 4.54
N TRP A 140 -6.80 5.45 4.30
CA TRP A 140 -8.10 6.04 3.97
C TRP A 140 -8.69 6.82 5.14
N VAL A 141 -8.58 6.26 6.36
CA VAL A 141 -9.02 6.94 7.60
C VAL A 141 -8.23 8.22 7.80
N LEU A 142 -6.90 8.15 7.69
CA LEU A 142 -6.02 9.30 7.85
C LEU A 142 -6.33 10.41 6.84
N LEU A 143 -6.49 10.05 5.56
CA LEU A 143 -6.85 11.02 4.51
C LEU A 143 -8.21 11.67 4.78
N ALA A 144 -9.19 10.93 5.30
CA ALA A 144 -10.49 11.47 5.63
C ALA A 144 -10.44 12.42 6.85
N GLU A 145 -9.52 12.19 7.78
CA GLU A 145 -9.38 12.97 9.03
C GLU A 145 -8.55 14.25 8.85
N ILE A 146 -7.48 14.22 8.02
CA ILE A 146 -6.57 15.38 7.87
C ILE A 146 -7.19 16.54 7.09
N PHE A 147 -8.22 16.28 6.26
CA PHE A 147 -8.84 17.33 5.46
C PHE A 147 -10.09 17.90 6.12
N PRO A 148 -10.19 19.24 6.26
CA PRO A 148 -11.41 19.89 6.76
C PRO A 148 -12.61 19.58 5.86
N ASN A 149 -13.81 19.51 6.45
CA ASN A 149 -15.07 19.19 5.76
C ASN A 149 -15.28 20.01 4.46
N ARG A 150 -14.79 21.26 4.46
CA ARG A 150 -14.99 22.22 3.35
C ARG A 150 -14.30 21.81 2.06
N VAL A 151 -13.16 21.13 2.15
CA VAL A 151 -12.34 20.72 1.00
C VAL A 151 -12.16 19.21 0.91
N ARG A 152 -12.68 18.43 1.89
CA ARG A 152 -12.46 16.99 2.02
C ARG A 152 -12.77 16.21 0.76
N GLY A 153 -13.92 16.45 0.11
CA GLY A 153 -14.32 15.71 -1.09
C GLY A 153 -13.32 15.87 -2.24
N VAL A 154 -12.92 17.11 -2.52
CA VAL A 154 -11.96 17.41 -3.60
C VAL A 154 -10.57 16.94 -3.24
N ALA A 155 -10.15 17.08 -1.97
CA ALA A 155 -8.85 16.61 -1.49
C ALA A 155 -8.75 15.08 -1.56
N MET A 156 -9.78 14.37 -1.11
CA MET A 156 -9.85 12.91 -1.21
C MET A 156 -9.79 12.44 -2.68
N ALA A 157 -10.53 13.08 -3.58
CA ALA A 157 -10.48 12.76 -5.01
C ALA A 157 -9.06 12.95 -5.58
N THR A 158 -8.38 14.05 -5.23
CA THR A 158 -7.00 14.33 -5.65
C THR A 158 -6.01 13.28 -5.10
N CYS A 159 -6.11 12.93 -3.83
CA CYS A 159 -5.26 11.90 -3.21
C CYS A 159 -5.54 10.52 -3.82
N THR A 160 -6.81 10.19 -4.09
CA THR A 160 -7.20 8.94 -4.76
C THR A 160 -6.63 8.87 -6.18
N PHE A 161 -6.70 9.97 -6.93
CA PHE A 161 -6.09 10.04 -8.26
C PHE A 161 -4.56 9.80 -8.18
N ALA A 162 -3.87 10.48 -7.28
CA ALA A 162 -2.43 10.28 -7.07
C ALA A 162 -2.09 8.85 -6.64
N LEU A 163 -2.92 8.23 -5.81
CA LEU A 163 -2.83 6.83 -5.39
C LEU A 163 -2.88 5.90 -6.60
N TRP A 164 -3.84 6.08 -7.51
CA TRP A 164 -3.97 5.23 -8.70
C TRP A 164 -2.84 5.45 -9.71
N VAL A 165 -2.34 6.67 -9.86
CA VAL A 165 -1.10 6.94 -10.63
C VAL A 165 0.09 6.23 -10.01
N GLY A 166 0.22 6.26 -8.68
CA GLY A 166 1.25 5.51 -7.94
C GLY A 166 1.11 4.00 -8.14
N SER A 167 -0.10 3.46 -8.08
CA SER A 167 -0.40 2.04 -8.32
C SER A 167 -0.03 1.63 -9.74
N PHE A 168 -0.42 2.41 -10.75
CA PHE A 168 -0.05 2.17 -12.15
C PHE A 168 1.47 2.15 -12.32
N THR A 169 2.16 3.16 -11.79
CA THR A 169 3.63 3.25 -11.90
C THR A 169 4.31 2.05 -11.23
N LEU A 170 3.86 1.66 -10.04
CA LEU A 170 4.38 0.49 -9.34
C LEU A 170 4.19 -0.79 -10.16
N THR A 171 2.96 -1.04 -10.63
CA THR A 171 2.61 -2.24 -11.39
C THR A 171 3.38 -2.31 -12.70
N TYR A 172 3.55 -1.19 -13.40
CA TYR A 172 4.31 -1.11 -14.64
C TYR A 172 5.81 -1.30 -14.43
N THR A 173 6.37 -0.77 -13.34
CA THR A 173 7.81 -0.86 -13.07
C THR A 173 8.23 -2.20 -12.49
N PHE A 174 7.33 -2.97 -11.89
CA PHE A 174 7.67 -4.26 -11.28
C PHE A 174 8.31 -5.27 -12.26
N PRO A 175 7.75 -5.57 -13.45
CA PRO A 175 8.39 -6.49 -14.40
C PRO A 175 9.78 -5.99 -14.85
N LEU A 176 9.94 -4.68 -15.01
CA LEU A 176 11.23 -4.07 -15.39
C LEU A 176 12.28 -4.25 -14.29
N LEU A 177 11.90 -4.01 -13.03
CA LEU A 177 12.76 -4.24 -11.88
C LEU A 177 13.08 -5.73 -11.70
N ASN A 178 12.08 -6.59 -11.86
CA ASN A 178 12.26 -8.03 -11.71
C ASN A 178 13.17 -8.64 -12.79
N THR A 179 13.11 -8.13 -14.02
CA THR A 179 14.02 -8.56 -15.09
C THR A 179 15.44 -8.02 -14.92
N ALA A 180 15.59 -6.79 -14.39
CA ALA A 180 16.89 -6.14 -14.22
C ALA A 180 17.65 -6.60 -12.97
N LEU A 181 16.94 -6.78 -11.85
CA LEU A 181 17.53 -7.03 -10.52
C LEU A 181 17.15 -8.40 -9.94
N GLY A 182 16.25 -9.13 -10.59
CA GLY A 182 15.66 -10.34 -10.04
C GLY A 182 14.68 -10.05 -8.90
N SER A 183 13.99 -11.08 -8.46
CA SER A 183 12.99 -10.97 -7.37
C SER A 183 13.61 -10.49 -6.06
N TYR A 184 14.84 -10.92 -5.74
CA TYR A 184 15.53 -10.51 -4.52
C TYR A 184 15.80 -9.00 -4.47
N GLY A 185 16.31 -8.41 -5.57
CA GLY A 185 16.60 -6.99 -5.65
C GLY A 185 15.33 -6.13 -5.60
N THR A 186 14.27 -6.59 -6.23
CA THR A 186 12.96 -5.91 -6.21
C THR A 186 12.39 -5.83 -4.80
N PHE A 187 12.40 -6.93 -4.03
CA PHE A 187 11.92 -6.91 -2.64
C PHE A 187 12.82 -6.08 -1.72
N TRP A 188 14.13 -6.01 -1.95
CA TRP A 188 15.01 -5.11 -1.20
C TRP A 188 14.71 -3.64 -1.47
N ILE A 189 14.36 -3.27 -2.71
CA ILE A 189 13.89 -1.90 -3.03
C ILE A 189 12.60 -1.58 -2.27
N TYR A 190 11.62 -2.49 -2.24
CA TYR A 190 10.40 -2.27 -1.48
C TYR A 190 10.65 -2.20 0.03
N SER A 191 11.58 -2.99 0.55
CA SER A 191 12.03 -2.86 1.94
C SER A 191 12.60 -1.47 2.21
N ALA A 192 13.47 -0.95 1.35
CA ALA A 192 14.03 0.40 1.48
C ALA A 192 12.94 1.49 1.44
N ILE A 193 11.97 1.39 0.53
CA ILE A 193 10.82 2.31 0.46
C ILE A 193 10.03 2.27 1.78
N CYS A 194 9.78 1.08 2.34
CA CYS A 194 9.09 0.94 3.62
C CYS A 194 9.88 1.53 4.79
N VAL A 195 11.23 1.41 4.80
CA VAL A 195 12.09 2.09 5.79
C VAL A 195 11.97 3.60 5.68
N PHE A 196 12.01 4.16 4.47
CA PHE A 196 11.76 5.60 4.28
C PHE A 196 10.39 6.03 4.77
N GLY A 197 9.35 5.24 4.51
CA GLY A 197 8.02 5.47 5.05
C GLY A 197 7.99 5.44 6.58
N PHE A 198 8.65 4.47 7.19
CA PHE A 198 8.77 4.37 8.64
C PHE A 198 9.43 5.61 9.27
N LEU A 199 10.45 6.15 8.62
CA LEU A 199 11.13 7.37 9.09
C LEU A 199 10.28 8.64 8.87
N PHE A 200 9.38 8.60 7.88
CA PHE A 200 8.51 9.73 7.55
C PHE A 200 7.34 9.88 8.52
N PHE A 201 6.75 8.78 9.04
CA PHE A 201 5.61 8.76 9.96
C PHE A 201 6.03 8.96 11.43
#